data_28c1e7cb406066b9dfd345fdf19627ed
#
_entry.id   28c1e7cb406066b9dfd345fdf19627ed
#
_cell.length_a   1.000
_cell.length_b   1.000
_cell.length_c   1.000
_cell.angle_alpha   90.00
_cell.angle_beta   90.00
_cell.angle_gamma   90.00
#
_symmetry.space_group_name_H-M   'P 1'
#
loop_
_entity.id
_entity.type
_entity.pdbx_description
1 polymer ?
#
loop_
_entity_poly.entity_id
_entity_poly.type
_entity_poly.pdbx_seq_one_letter_code
_entity_poly.pdbx_strand_id
1 'polypeptide(L)'
;GGGASQAQISQRNLELLDIYNAEIWHQITKNWAFSQEMGGGHANLEAVIIVKIMRDGEIRDVWFEKRSGNSYFDDSAHKAVKKSNPLPPLPEGFLKPFYEVGFRFNLSELERHP
;
A
#
# COMPACT_ATOMS: atom_id res chain seq x y z
N GLY A 1 -15.01 34.67 7.00
CA GLY A 1 -14.18 34.38 8.01
C GLY A 1 -12.85 33.75 7.70
N GLY A 2 -11.84 33.98 8.20
CA GLY A 2 -10.49 33.64 7.92
C GLY A 2 -10.08 32.19 7.95
N GLY A 3 -10.95 31.24 7.75
CA GLY A 3 -10.58 29.83 7.69
C GLY A 3 -10.30 29.37 6.27
N ALA A 4 -9.58 28.26 6.13
CA ALA A 4 -9.40 27.62 4.83
C ALA A 4 -10.77 27.15 4.32
N SER A 5 -10.98 27.26 3.01
CA SER A 5 -12.20 26.73 2.42
C SER A 5 -12.21 25.20 2.51
N GLN A 6 -13.38 24.60 2.37
CA GLN A 6 -13.50 23.15 2.37
C GLN A 6 -12.61 22.53 1.30
N ALA A 7 -12.52 23.16 0.12
CA ALA A 7 -11.66 22.69 -0.96
C ALA A 7 -10.19 22.69 -0.57
N GLN A 8 -9.74 23.73 0.13
CA GLN A 8 -8.35 23.82 0.58
C GLN A 8 -8.03 22.76 1.64
N ILE A 9 -8.96 22.48 2.54
CA ILE A 9 -8.80 21.44 3.55
C ILE A 9 -8.69 20.08 2.87
N SER A 10 -9.56 19.80 1.89
CA SER A 10 -9.53 18.55 1.15
C SER A 10 -8.23 18.40 0.37
N GLN A 11 -7.75 19.49 -0.26
CA GLN A 11 -6.50 19.47 -1.01
C GLN A 11 -5.31 19.14 -0.10
N ARG A 12 -5.28 19.74 1.08
CA ARG A 12 -4.22 19.49 2.05
C ARG A 12 -4.21 18.03 2.52
N ASN A 13 -5.39 17.44 2.75
CA ASN A 13 -5.51 16.05 3.16
C ASN A 13 -5.02 15.11 2.05
N LEU A 14 -5.34 15.43 0.78
CA LEU A 14 -4.87 14.65 -0.35
C LEU A 14 -3.35 14.68 -0.46
N GLU A 15 -2.74 15.85 -0.25
CA GLU A 15 -1.28 15.98 -0.28
C GLU A 15 -0.62 15.14 0.81
N LEU A 16 -1.18 15.18 2.03
CA LEU A 16 -0.67 14.37 3.15
C LEU A 16 -0.77 12.88 2.85
N LEU A 17 -1.88 12.45 2.26
CA LEU A 17 -2.08 11.05 1.91
C LEU A 17 -1.17 10.63 0.76
N ASP A 18 -0.93 11.51 -0.20
CA ASP A 18 -0.01 11.20 -1.30
C ASP A 18 1.40 10.92 -0.77
N ILE A 19 1.89 11.75 0.12
CA ILE A 19 3.21 11.57 0.74
C ILE A 19 3.23 10.29 1.56
N TYR A 20 2.21 10.09 2.37
CA TYR A 20 2.09 8.91 3.22
C TYR A 20 2.02 7.63 2.37
N ASN A 21 1.21 7.64 1.33
CA ASN A 21 1.08 6.48 0.43
C ASN A 21 2.42 6.12 -0.22
N ALA A 22 3.18 7.13 -0.62
CA ALA A 22 4.52 6.90 -1.19
C ALA A 22 5.45 6.25 -0.17
N GLU A 23 5.43 6.72 1.06
CA GLU A 23 6.26 6.16 2.13
C GLU A 23 5.93 4.70 2.43
N ILE A 24 4.64 4.40 2.59
CA ILE A 24 4.24 3.03 2.93
C ILE A 24 4.43 2.10 1.74
N TRP A 25 4.19 2.56 0.52
CA TRP A 25 4.45 1.77 -0.68
C TRP A 25 5.94 1.43 -0.80
N HIS A 26 6.81 2.40 -0.53
CA HIS A 26 8.24 2.16 -0.53
C HIS A 26 8.63 1.08 0.49
N GLN A 27 8.07 1.15 1.69
CA GLN A 27 8.35 0.16 2.74
C GLN A 27 7.87 -1.23 2.34
N ILE A 28 6.69 -1.32 1.75
CA ILE A 28 6.12 -2.59 1.31
C ILE A 28 6.94 -3.17 0.15
N THR A 29 7.28 -2.35 -0.84
CA THR A 29 8.00 -2.85 -2.02
C THR A 29 9.42 -3.30 -1.70
N LYS A 30 10.09 -2.65 -0.77
CA LYS A 30 11.44 -3.11 -0.40
C LYS A 30 11.41 -4.47 0.32
N ASN A 31 10.26 -4.86 0.86
CA ASN A 31 10.06 -6.17 1.49
C ASN A 31 9.46 -7.20 0.52
N TRP A 32 9.14 -6.77 -0.69
CA TRP A 32 8.49 -7.64 -1.66
C TRP A 32 9.53 -8.38 -2.49
N ALA A 33 9.62 -9.69 -2.27
CA ALA A 33 10.53 -10.56 -3.00
C ALA A 33 9.71 -11.53 -3.86
N PHE A 34 9.84 -11.41 -5.17
CA PHE A 34 9.18 -12.29 -6.12
C PHE A 34 10.13 -12.58 -7.27
N SER A 35 10.32 -13.88 -7.58
CA SER A 35 11.11 -14.32 -8.72
C SER A 35 10.19 -14.65 -9.87
N GLN A 36 10.40 -14.03 -11.02
CA GLN A 36 9.65 -14.34 -12.24
C GLN A 36 9.79 -15.80 -12.63
N GLU A 37 10.97 -16.38 -12.41
CA GLU A 37 11.22 -17.79 -12.73
C GLU A 37 10.31 -18.70 -11.92
N MET A 38 10.13 -18.41 -10.63
CA MET A 38 9.28 -19.21 -9.76
C MET A 38 7.80 -18.96 -10.04
N GLY A 39 7.46 -17.81 -10.60
CA GLY A 39 6.09 -17.48 -10.99
C GLY A 39 5.71 -17.98 -12.38
N GLY A 40 6.58 -18.73 -13.05
CA GLY A 40 6.29 -19.27 -14.37
C GLY A 40 6.49 -18.31 -15.53
N GLY A 41 7.15 -17.19 -15.28
CA GLY A 41 7.47 -16.22 -16.33
C GLY A 41 6.30 -15.38 -16.82
N HIS A 42 5.16 -15.39 -16.13
CA HIS A 42 3.98 -14.63 -16.54
C HIS A 42 4.14 -13.15 -16.20
N ALA A 43 4.23 -12.31 -17.23
CA ALA A 43 4.50 -10.87 -17.04
C ALA A 43 3.29 -10.04 -16.60
N ASN A 44 2.08 -10.59 -16.73
CA ASN A 44 0.85 -9.81 -16.52
C ASN A 44 0.14 -10.13 -15.20
N LEU A 45 0.88 -10.64 -14.23
CA LEU A 45 0.30 -10.93 -12.91
C LEU A 45 0.01 -9.62 -12.18
N GLU A 46 -1.18 -9.56 -11.61
CA GLU A 46 -1.59 -8.39 -10.82
C GLU A 46 -2.48 -8.84 -9.67
N ALA A 47 -2.17 -8.34 -8.49
CA ALA A 47 -3.01 -8.53 -7.31
C ALA A 47 -3.26 -7.19 -6.66
N VAL A 48 -4.42 -7.04 -6.04
CA VAL A 48 -4.75 -5.84 -5.26
C VAL A 48 -5.03 -6.28 -3.84
N ILE A 49 -4.30 -5.72 -2.90
CA ILE A 49 -4.43 -6.01 -1.48
C ILE A 49 -4.91 -4.76 -0.77
N ILE A 50 -5.98 -4.90 0.00
CA ILE A 50 -6.48 -3.81 0.84
C ILE A 50 -5.88 -3.98 2.23
N VAL A 51 -5.41 -2.88 2.80
CA VAL A 51 -4.76 -2.86 4.10
C VAL A 51 -5.47 -1.85 4.98
N LYS A 52 -5.84 -2.28 6.19
CA LYS A 52 -6.39 -1.37 7.19
C LYS A 52 -5.28 -1.00 8.16
N ILE A 53 -4.94 0.29 8.18
CA ILE A 53 -3.83 0.83 8.95
C ILE A 53 -4.40 1.66 10.10
N MET A 54 -3.98 1.34 11.30
CA MET A 54 -4.42 2.06 12.48
C MET A 54 -3.57 3.33 12.65
N ARG A 55 -4.01 4.20 13.54
CA ARG A 55 -3.38 5.51 13.73
C ARG A 55 -1.89 5.44 14.03
N ASP A 56 -1.47 4.44 14.76
CA ASP A 56 -0.06 4.23 15.12
C ASP A 56 0.76 3.52 14.02
N GLY A 57 0.14 3.19 12.90
CA GLY A 57 0.79 2.45 11.82
C GLY A 57 0.60 0.96 11.86
N GLU A 58 -0.06 0.44 12.89
CA GLU A 58 -0.33 -1.00 12.98
C GLU A 58 -1.22 -1.46 11.83
N ILE A 59 -0.81 -2.52 11.15
CA ILE A 59 -1.63 -3.15 10.13
C ILE A 59 -2.62 -4.09 10.84
N ARG A 60 -3.89 -3.69 10.87
CA ARG A 60 -4.92 -4.42 11.61
C ARG A 60 -5.54 -5.53 10.75
N ASP A 61 -5.86 -5.23 9.51
CA ASP A 61 -6.51 -6.17 8.59
C ASP A 61 -5.87 -6.09 7.22
N VAL A 62 -5.80 -7.24 6.54
CA VAL A 62 -5.25 -7.37 5.20
C VAL A 62 -6.15 -8.35 4.43
N TRP A 63 -6.62 -7.94 3.25
CA TRP A 63 -7.41 -8.86 2.42
C TRP A 63 -7.18 -8.55 0.94
N PHE A 64 -7.42 -9.56 0.09
CA PHE A 64 -7.30 -9.40 -1.35
C PHE A 64 -8.60 -8.85 -1.92
N GLU A 65 -8.51 -7.74 -2.66
CA GLU A 65 -9.60 -7.30 -3.51
C GLU A 65 -9.56 -8.03 -4.84
N LYS A 66 -8.34 -8.35 -5.30
CA LYS A 66 -8.11 -9.10 -6.53
C LYS A 66 -6.90 -9.99 -6.36
N ARG A 67 -7.05 -11.26 -6.72
CA ARG A 67 -5.91 -12.21 -6.75
C ARG A 67 -5.40 -12.30 -8.18
N SER A 68 -4.11 -12.58 -8.31
CA SER A 68 -3.48 -12.65 -9.63
C SER A 68 -3.81 -13.94 -10.40
N GLY A 69 -4.25 -14.96 -9.69
CA GLY A 69 -4.41 -16.29 -10.25
C GLY A 69 -3.16 -17.18 -10.06
N ASN A 70 -2.08 -16.60 -9.55
CA ASN A 70 -0.85 -17.32 -9.25
C ASN A 70 -0.63 -17.22 -7.74
N SER A 71 -0.74 -18.36 -7.04
CA SER A 71 -0.66 -18.36 -5.58
C SER A 71 0.72 -17.94 -5.08
N TYR A 72 1.76 -18.23 -5.81
CA TYR A 72 3.11 -17.84 -5.44
C TYR A 72 3.26 -16.31 -5.44
N PHE A 73 2.74 -15.67 -6.49
CA PHE A 73 2.74 -14.22 -6.60
C PHE A 73 1.92 -13.59 -5.47
N ASP A 74 0.72 -14.11 -5.25
CA ASP A 74 -0.17 -13.59 -4.23
C ASP A 74 0.43 -13.72 -2.83
N ASP A 75 1.05 -14.87 -2.54
CA ASP A 75 1.72 -15.08 -1.26
C ASP A 75 2.88 -14.12 -1.06
N SER A 76 3.66 -13.85 -2.12
CA SER A 76 4.79 -12.93 -2.03
C SER A 76 4.33 -11.52 -1.68
N ALA A 77 3.24 -11.06 -2.30
CA ALA A 77 2.69 -9.73 -2.02
C ALA A 77 2.14 -9.66 -0.59
N HIS A 78 1.43 -10.69 -0.17
CA HIS A 78 0.87 -10.75 1.18
C HIS A 78 1.96 -10.72 2.23
N LYS A 79 3.04 -11.48 2.01
CA LYS A 79 4.20 -11.50 2.92
C LYS A 79 4.86 -10.14 3.00
N ALA A 80 4.97 -9.44 1.86
CA ALA A 80 5.57 -8.11 1.83
C ALA A 80 4.80 -7.15 2.73
N VAL A 81 3.47 -7.19 2.67
CA VAL A 81 2.62 -6.37 3.53
C VAL A 81 2.83 -6.73 4.99
N LYS A 82 2.81 -8.01 5.33
CA LYS A 82 2.98 -8.44 6.73
C LYS A 82 4.34 -8.07 7.29
N LYS A 83 5.39 -8.22 6.50
CA LYS A 83 6.75 -7.85 6.92
C LYS A 83 6.91 -6.35 7.15
N SER A 84 6.04 -5.56 6.54
CA SER A 84 6.11 -4.10 6.65
C SER A 84 5.41 -3.56 7.90
N ASN A 85 4.76 -4.41 8.68
CA ASN A 85 4.08 -4.02 9.91
C ASN A 85 5.09 -3.83 11.04
N PRO A 86 5.07 -2.70 11.78
CA PRO A 86 4.19 -1.57 11.59
C PRO A 86 4.69 -0.62 10.50
N LEU A 87 3.73 0.04 9.86
CA LEU A 87 4.02 1.12 8.93
C LEU A 87 4.24 2.42 9.71
N PRO A 88 4.71 3.51 9.06
CA PRO A 88 4.74 4.80 9.73
C PRO A 88 3.36 5.19 10.24
N PRO A 89 3.27 5.94 11.34
CA PRO A 89 1.97 6.39 11.84
C PRO A 89 1.24 7.27 10.82
N LEU A 90 -0.08 7.29 10.90
CA LEU A 90 -0.88 8.16 10.04
C LEU A 90 -0.48 9.63 10.24
N PRO A 91 -0.55 10.46 9.18
CA PRO A 91 -0.22 11.88 9.33
C PRO A 91 -1.12 12.57 10.35
N GLU A 92 -0.56 13.53 11.08
CA GLU A 92 -1.32 14.26 12.11
C GLU A 92 -2.55 14.97 11.55
N GLY A 93 -2.47 15.45 10.32
CA GLY A 93 -3.58 16.13 9.67
C GLY A 93 -4.71 15.20 9.23
N PHE A 94 -4.48 13.89 9.27
CA PHE A 94 -5.50 12.91 8.92
C PHE A 94 -6.25 12.51 10.19
N LEU A 95 -7.52 12.90 10.28
CA LEU A 95 -8.25 12.87 11.55
C LEU A 95 -9.04 11.59 11.82
N LYS A 96 -9.08 10.66 10.87
CA LYS A 96 -9.80 9.40 11.06
C LYS A 96 -8.97 8.43 11.92
N PRO A 97 -9.64 7.51 12.63
CA PRO A 97 -8.91 6.56 13.51
C PRO A 97 -8.17 5.47 12.75
N PHE A 98 -8.48 5.26 11.49
CA PHE A 98 -7.80 4.27 10.65
C PHE A 98 -7.84 4.72 9.18
N TYR A 99 -7.04 4.05 8.35
CA TYR A 99 -6.96 4.33 6.92
C TYR A 99 -6.94 3.01 6.17
N GLU A 100 -7.89 2.84 5.25
CA GLU A 100 -7.89 1.68 4.36
C GLU A 100 -7.36 2.11 3.01
N VAL A 101 -6.40 1.37 2.50
CA VAL A 101 -5.75 1.68 1.23
C VAL A 101 -5.50 0.40 0.45
N GLY A 102 -5.69 0.46 -0.88
CA GLY A 102 -5.42 -0.64 -1.76
C GLY A 102 -4.06 -0.50 -2.42
N PHE A 103 -3.28 -1.57 -2.41
CA PHE A 103 -2.00 -1.62 -3.10
C PHE A 103 -2.10 -2.57 -4.29
N ARG A 104 -1.70 -2.06 -5.45
CA ARG A 104 -1.66 -2.84 -6.68
C ARG A 104 -0.26 -3.37 -6.88
N PHE A 105 -0.14 -4.69 -6.82
CA PHE A 105 1.12 -5.40 -7.05
C PHE A 105 1.14 -5.92 -8.47
N ASN A 106 2.13 -5.51 -9.25
CA ASN A 106 2.37 -6.08 -10.56
C ASN A 106 3.86 -6.02 -10.85
N LEU A 107 4.32 -6.79 -11.85
CA LEU A 107 5.74 -6.89 -12.12
C LEU A 107 6.33 -5.58 -12.64
N SER A 108 5.52 -4.76 -13.32
CA SER A 108 5.98 -3.44 -13.77
C SER A 108 6.34 -2.55 -12.60
N GLU A 109 5.55 -2.60 -11.52
CA GLU A 109 5.86 -1.82 -10.33
C GLU A 109 7.11 -2.35 -9.64
N LEU A 110 7.30 -3.67 -9.59
CA LEU A 110 8.50 -4.26 -9.01
C LEU A 110 9.75 -3.84 -9.76
N GLU A 111 9.70 -3.81 -11.10
CA GLU A 111 10.82 -3.42 -11.93
C GLU A 111 11.18 -1.94 -11.80
N ARG A 112 10.22 -1.09 -11.45
CA ARG A 112 10.47 0.35 -11.28
C ARG A 112 11.20 0.70 -10.00
N HIS A 113 11.23 -0.22 -9.05
CA HIS A 113 11.89 0.03 -7.76
C HIS A 113 13.31 -0.53 -7.81
N PRO A 114 14.32 0.33 -7.72
CA PRO A 114 15.70 -0.11 -7.73
C PRO A 114 16.07 -0.89 -6.49
#